data_494b6292391b97b0c40d2e20977e5d5e
#
_entry.id   494b6292391b97b0c40d2e20977e5d5e
#
_cell.length_a   1.000
_cell.length_b   1.000
_cell.length_c   1.000
_cell.angle_alpha   90.00
_cell.angle_beta   90.00
_cell.angle_gamma   90.00
#
_symmetry.space_group_name_H-M   'P 1'
#
loop_
_entity.id
_entity.type
_entity.pdbx_description
1 polymer ?
#
loop_
_entity_poly.entity_id
_entity_poly.type
_entity_poly.pdbx_seq_one_letter_code
_entity_poly.pdbx_strand_id
1 'polypeptide(L)'
;MPEQNRESSLVLIKPDALKNSLTGYILSQFAEFHTGLRFAALKVVAVNLALAEEHYAEHKGKFFYASLLEYIRGYLHYPDEPSKRRVIAIIYRGPNAIKQIREICGNTNPHEARAQRPGCIRALGTVIPLYDKNGKFIGDRSDNLIHASANAQDAEREIKLWFLPTDIPPTVRSYPAETSKEYYYYKNGAVSAEYVPGSYCFIGPGDLVWKSDMKVLRQITKGKKQDYSTNAVIAKY
;
A
#
# COMPACT_ATOMS: atom_id res chain seq x y z
N MET A 1 -15.06 25.01 1.43
CA MET A 1 -15.26 24.23 0.20
C MET A 1 -16.14 23.04 0.54
N PRO A 2 -17.13 22.69 -0.31
CA PRO A 2 -18.02 21.57 -0.03
C PRO A 2 -17.23 20.27 0.14
N GLU A 3 -17.64 19.39 1.06
CA GLU A 3 -16.99 18.09 1.32
C GLU A 3 -17.01 17.12 0.13
N GLN A 4 -17.83 17.41 -0.87
CA GLN A 4 -18.13 16.52 -2.01
C GLN A 4 -16.96 16.24 -2.97
N ASN A 5 -15.85 16.98 -2.91
CA ASN A 5 -14.68 16.78 -3.78
C ASN A 5 -13.41 16.34 -3.04
N ARG A 6 -13.53 15.75 -1.85
CA ARG A 6 -12.37 15.28 -1.10
C ARG A 6 -12.09 13.81 -1.43
N GLU A 7 -10.99 13.59 -2.10
CA GLU A 7 -10.44 12.26 -2.40
C GLU A 7 -9.46 11.82 -1.32
N SER A 8 -9.23 10.52 -1.22
CA SER A 8 -8.13 9.94 -0.45
C SER A 8 -7.17 9.19 -1.36
N SER A 9 -5.88 9.24 -1.05
CA SER A 9 -4.83 8.53 -1.76
C SER A 9 -3.86 7.89 -0.77
N LEU A 10 -3.39 6.69 -1.10
CA LEU A 10 -2.27 6.07 -0.39
C LEU A 10 -0.96 6.65 -0.89
N VAL A 11 -0.09 6.94 0.04
CA VAL A 11 1.32 7.28 -0.19
C VAL A 11 2.18 6.33 0.63
N LEU A 12 3.21 5.72 0.02
CA LEU A 12 4.22 4.95 0.75
C LEU A 12 5.58 5.62 0.59
N ILE A 13 6.20 6.01 1.69
CA ILE A 13 7.63 6.41 1.69
C ILE A 13 8.44 5.12 1.76
N LYS A 14 9.19 4.82 0.73
CA LYS A 14 9.87 3.56 0.48
C LYS A 14 11.20 3.44 1.21
N PRO A 15 11.78 2.23 1.31
CA PRO A 15 13.04 2.00 2.02
C PRO A 15 14.23 2.82 1.50
N ASP A 16 14.33 3.08 0.21
CA ASP A 16 15.36 3.94 -0.39
C ASP A 16 15.25 5.39 0.08
N ALA A 17 14.04 5.93 0.18
CA ALA A 17 13.81 7.27 0.74
C ALA A 17 14.22 7.36 2.22
N LEU A 18 13.92 6.31 3.00
CA LEU A 18 14.32 6.23 4.41
C LEU A 18 15.85 6.15 4.55
N LYS A 19 16.50 5.33 3.71
CA LYS A 19 17.96 5.17 3.70
C LYS A 19 18.68 6.49 3.36
N ASN A 20 18.11 7.26 2.45
CA ASN A 20 18.67 8.53 2.01
C ASN A 20 18.22 9.73 2.88
N SER A 21 17.55 9.49 4.02
CA SER A 21 17.07 10.53 4.96
C SER A 21 16.14 11.57 4.33
N LEU A 22 15.38 11.17 3.30
CA LEU A 22 14.49 12.07 2.55
C LEU A 22 13.09 12.20 3.14
N THR A 23 12.79 11.55 4.26
CA THR A 23 11.45 11.55 4.87
C THR A 23 10.91 12.95 5.13
N GLY A 24 11.70 13.82 5.78
CA GLY A 24 11.28 15.20 6.07
C GLY A 24 11.02 16.02 4.81
N TYR A 25 11.90 15.89 3.81
CA TYR A 25 11.72 16.52 2.51
C TYR A 25 10.41 16.06 1.84
N ILE A 26 10.16 14.75 1.78
CA ILE A 26 8.96 14.19 1.16
C ILE A 26 7.70 14.71 1.86
N LEU A 27 7.66 14.70 3.20
CA LEU A 27 6.50 15.18 3.97
C LEU A 27 6.26 16.67 3.75
N SER A 28 7.30 17.48 3.62
CA SER A 28 7.17 18.93 3.38
C SER A 28 6.52 19.26 2.03
N GLN A 29 6.70 18.38 1.02
CA GLN A 29 6.07 18.57 -0.30
C GLN A 29 4.55 18.41 -0.28
N PHE A 30 4.01 17.74 0.73
CA PHE A 30 2.56 17.56 0.94
C PHE A 30 1.99 18.46 2.03
N ALA A 31 2.71 19.53 2.43
CA ALA A 31 2.25 20.42 3.48
C ALA A 31 0.83 20.94 3.23
N GLU A 32 -0.04 20.80 4.22
CA GLU A 32 -1.47 21.15 4.12
C GLU A 32 -1.68 22.61 3.69
N PHE A 33 -0.85 23.52 4.18
CA PHE A 33 -0.93 24.94 3.86
C PHE A 33 -0.88 25.22 2.35
N HIS A 34 -0.05 24.46 1.61
CA HIS A 34 0.12 24.66 0.17
C HIS A 34 -0.79 23.78 -0.68
N THR A 35 -1.14 22.60 -0.19
CA THR A 35 -1.84 21.58 -0.98
C THR A 35 -3.30 21.40 -0.59
N GLY A 36 -3.68 21.77 0.64
CA GLY A 36 -4.97 21.41 1.23
C GLY A 36 -5.09 19.92 1.57
N LEU A 37 -3.99 19.14 1.44
CA LEU A 37 -3.95 17.72 1.77
C LEU A 37 -3.74 17.54 3.28
N ARG A 38 -4.59 16.73 3.91
CA ARG A 38 -4.54 16.41 5.33
C ARG A 38 -4.14 14.96 5.56
N PHE A 39 -3.41 14.71 6.63
CA PHE A 39 -3.22 13.36 7.13
C PHE A 39 -4.57 12.77 7.59
N ALA A 40 -4.98 11.65 7.01
CA ALA A 40 -6.11 10.86 7.51
C ALA A 40 -5.62 9.68 8.38
N ALA A 41 -4.47 9.10 8.05
CA ALA A 41 -3.77 8.10 8.86
C ALA A 41 -2.30 8.03 8.48
N LEU A 42 -1.45 7.57 9.41
CA LEU A 42 -0.04 7.31 9.19
C LEU A 42 0.41 6.15 10.07
N LYS A 43 1.19 5.22 9.50
CA LYS A 43 1.85 4.17 10.27
C LYS A 43 3.18 3.71 9.64
N VAL A 44 4.05 3.17 10.48
CA VAL A 44 5.28 2.48 10.06
C VAL A 44 4.97 1.00 9.93
N VAL A 45 5.32 0.40 8.80
CA VAL A 45 4.98 -0.98 8.47
C VAL A 45 6.23 -1.76 8.09
N ALA A 46 6.47 -2.89 8.77
CA ALA A 46 7.37 -3.93 8.29
C ALA A 46 6.62 -4.78 7.26
N VAL A 47 6.98 -4.62 5.99
CA VAL A 47 6.22 -5.24 4.89
C VAL A 47 6.54 -6.73 4.81
N ASN A 48 5.55 -7.59 5.03
CA ASN A 48 5.65 -9.02 4.79
C ASN A 48 5.45 -9.36 3.31
N LEU A 49 5.74 -10.61 2.92
CA LEU A 49 5.64 -11.04 1.52
C LEU A 49 4.20 -10.96 0.99
N ALA A 50 3.23 -11.41 1.77
CA ALA A 50 1.83 -11.42 1.35
C ALA A 50 1.30 -10.01 1.04
N LEU A 51 1.62 -9.03 1.90
CA LEU A 51 1.25 -7.62 1.68
C LEU A 51 1.93 -7.05 0.42
N ALA A 52 3.22 -7.39 0.19
CA ALA A 52 3.95 -6.95 -0.99
C ALA A 52 3.36 -7.54 -2.28
N GLU A 53 3.05 -8.84 -2.29
CA GLU A 53 2.45 -9.55 -3.43
C GLU A 53 1.08 -8.99 -3.78
N GLU A 54 0.22 -8.72 -2.78
CA GLU A 54 -1.10 -8.14 -3.01
C GLU A 54 -1.02 -6.68 -3.48
N HIS A 55 -0.09 -5.90 -2.95
CA HIS A 55 0.09 -4.52 -3.38
C HIS A 55 0.50 -4.44 -4.85
N TYR A 56 1.41 -5.32 -5.28
CA TYR A 56 1.95 -5.37 -6.64
C TYR A 56 1.37 -6.52 -7.49
N ALA A 57 0.17 -6.99 -7.19
CA ALA A 57 -0.45 -8.12 -7.89
C ALA A 57 -0.52 -7.91 -9.42
N GLU A 58 -0.75 -6.68 -9.89
CA GLU A 58 -0.77 -6.29 -11.31
C GLU A 58 0.57 -6.45 -12.04
N HIS A 59 1.67 -6.55 -11.28
CA HIS A 59 3.02 -6.71 -11.82
C HIS A 59 3.50 -8.17 -11.84
N LYS A 60 2.67 -9.10 -11.36
CA LYS A 60 3.00 -10.53 -11.34
C LYS A 60 3.35 -11.03 -12.75
N GLY A 61 4.45 -11.76 -12.85
CA GLY A 61 4.97 -12.28 -14.13
C GLY A 61 5.89 -11.31 -14.91
N LYS A 62 6.03 -10.06 -14.49
CA LYS A 62 7.00 -9.12 -15.11
C LYS A 62 8.41 -9.44 -14.62
N PHE A 63 9.43 -9.21 -15.45
CA PHE A 63 10.84 -9.53 -15.14
C PHE A 63 11.36 -8.86 -13.86
N PHE A 64 10.85 -7.68 -13.53
CA PHE A 64 11.24 -6.93 -12.34
C PHE A 64 10.46 -7.30 -11.06
N TYR A 65 9.43 -8.17 -11.15
CA TYR A 65 8.51 -8.41 -10.04
C TYR A 65 9.21 -8.89 -8.77
N ALA A 66 10.09 -9.88 -8.87
CA ALA A 66 10.83 -10.38 -7.70
C ALA A 66 11.66 -9.28 -7.03
N SER A 67 12.38 -8.48 -7.83
CA SER A 67 13.17 -7.35 -7.34
C SER A 67 12.29 -6.26 -6.69
N LEU A 68 11.09 -6.03 -7.22
CA LEU A 68 10.13 -5.08 -6.67
C LEU A 68 9.61 -5.50 -5.29
N LEU A 69 9.34 -6.81 -5.09
CA LEU A 69 8.96 -7.35 -3.78
C LEU A 69 10.08 -7.19 -2.75
N GLU A 70 11.32 -7.51 -3.11
CA GLU A 70 12.48 -7.32 -2.23
C GLU A 70 12.74 -5.84 -1.92
N TYR A 71 12.48 -4.96 -2.89
CA TYR A 71 12.59 -3.53 -2.74
C TYR A 71 11.63 -2.99 -1.68
N ILE A 72 10.32 -3.22 -1.83
CA ILE A 72 9.32 -2.67 -0.89
C ILE A 72 9.47 -3.24 0.51
N ARG A 73 9.95 -4.47 0.64
CA ARG A 73 10.25 -5.13 1.91
C ARG A 73 11.54 -4.63 2.57
N GLY A 74 12.33 -3.81 1.86
CA GLY A 74 13.56 -3.20 2.36
C GLY A 74 14.81 -4.08 2.29
N TYR A 75 14.74 -5.30 1.73
CA TYR A 75 15.88 -6.21 1.65
C TYR A 75 17.02 -5.67 0.79
N LEU A 76 16.69 -4.94 -0.28
CA LEU A 76 17.71 -4.37 -1.18
C LEU A 76 18.45 -3.17 -0.56
N HIS A 77 17.85 -2.45 0.38
CA HIS A 77 18.42 -1.26 0.96
C HIS A 77 19.01 -1.49 2.35
N TYR A 78 18.53 -2.52 3.05
CA TYR A 78 18.95 -2.91 4.38
C TYR A 78 19.17 -4.43 4.46
N PRO A 79 20.13 -5.02 3.67
CA PRO A 79 20.34 -6.45 3.62
C PRO A 79 20.72 -7.03 5.00
N ASP A 80 21.56 -6.32 5.75
CA ASP A 80 22.12 -6.76 7.04
C ASP A 80 21.48 -6.08 8.26
N GLU A 81 20.46 -5.24 8.04
CA GLU A 81 19.81 -4.46 9.09
C GLU A 81 18.28 -4.69 9.13
N PRO A 82 17.81 -5.88 9.58
CA PRO A 82 16.38 -6.22 9.58
C PRO A 82 15.48 -5.21 10.30
N SER A 83 15.94 -4.59 11.37
CA SER A 83 15.21 -3.58 12.14
C SER A 83 14.93 -2.28 11.37
N LYS A 84 15.67 -2.04 10.28
CA LYS A 84 15.48 -0.87 9.41
C LYS A 84 14.56 -1.15 8.22
N ARG A 85 14.17 -2.41 7.98
CA ARG A 85 13.29 -2.81 6.86
C ARG A 85 11.85 -2.39 7.13
N ARG A 86 11.46 -1.23 6.66
CA ARG A 86 10.13 -0.66 6.86
C ARG A 86 9.77 0.33 5.76
N VAL A 87 8.48 0.65 5.68
CA VAL A 87 7.94 1.78 4.92
C VAL A 87 7.11 2.66 5.85
N ILE A 88 6.89 3.91 5.47
CA ILE A 88 5.88 4.75 6.11
C ILE A 88 4.68 4.80 5.18
N ALA A 89 3.54 4.25 5.62
CA ALA A 89 2.28 4.30 4.91
C ALA A 89 1.46 5.49 5.41
N ILE A 90 0.93 6.27 4.48
CA ILE A 90 0.21 7.52 4.78
C ILE A 90 -1.06 7.56 3.93
N ILE A 91 -2.17 7.95 4.54
CA ILE A 91 -3.37 8.34 3.80
C ILE A 91 -3.47 9.86 3.83
N TYR A 92 -3.41 10.47 2.67
CA TYR A 92 -3.76 11.87 2.49
C TYR A 92 -5.19 12.01 2.00
N ARG A 93 -5.90 13.00 2.53
CA ARG A 93 -7.25 13.37 2.10
C ARG A 93 -7.31 14.86 1.77
N GLY A 94 -7.89 15.21 0.62
CA GLY A 94 -8.02 16.60 0.21
C GLY A 94 -8.67 16.75 -1.17
N PRO A 95 -8.75 17.98 -1.67
CA PRO A 95 -9.30 18.24 -2.99
C PRO A 95 -8.38 17.68 -4.07
N ASN A 96 -8.93 16.89 -5.02
CA ASN A 96 -8.16 16.26 -6.10
C ASN A 96 -6.88 15.58 -5.62
N ALA A 97 -6.93 14.90 -4.45
CA ALA A 97 -5.75 14.39 -3.76
C ALA A 97 -4.90 13.48 -4.64
N ILE A 98 -5.54 12.59 -5.41
CA ILE A 98 -4.83 11.65 -6.27
C ILE A 98 -4.00 12.39 -7.33
N LYS A 99 -4.61 13.34 -8.03
CA LYS A 99 -3.93 14.13 -9.06
C LYS A 99 -2.78 14.96 -8.48
N GLN A 100 -3.03 15.72 -7.42
CA GLN A 100 -2.02 16.56 -6.78
C GLN A 100 -0.82 15.73 -6.29
N ILE A 101 -1.07 14.62 -5.60
CA ILE A 101 -0.01 13.74 -5.08
C ILE A 101 0.83 13.18 -6.22
N ARG A 102 0.20 12.72 -7.30
CA ARG A 102 0.92 12.20 -8.46
C ARG A 102 1.77 13.28 -9.15
N GLU A 103 1.28 14.50 -9.24
CA GLU A 103 2.04 15.64 -9.77
C GLU A 103 3.26 15.96 -8.90
N ILE A 104 3.12 15.96 -7.57
CA ILE A 104 4.21 16.19 -6.61
C ILE A 104 5.22 15.04 -6.69
N CYS A 105 4.77 13.79 -6.82
CA CYS A 105 5.66 12.64 -6.97
C CYS A 105 6.44 12.67 -8.27
N GLY A 106 5.83 13.04 -9.38
CA GLY A 106 6.41 13.00 -10.73
C GLY A 106 6.33 11.62 -11.39
N ASN A 107 6.98 11.47 -12.55
CA ASN A 107 7.01 10.24 -13.34
C ASN A 107 7.59 9.07 -12.54
N THR A 108 7.13 7.85 -12.83
CA THR A 108 7.60 6.63 -12.16
C THR A 108 9.08 6.35 -12.43
N ASN A 109 9.56 6.65 -13.62
CA ASN A 109 10.97 6.56 -13.97
C ASN A 109 11.71 7.83 -13.50
N PRO A 110 12.75 7.72 -12.64
CA PRO A 110 13.50 8.87 -12.13
C PRO A 110 14.19 9.73 -13.20
N HIS A 111 14.63 9.14 -14.30
CA HIS A 111 15.23 9.89 -15.42
C HIS A 111 14.21 10.77 -16.12
N GLU A 112 13.02 10.22 -16.40
CA GLU A 112 11.93 10.98 -16.98
C GLU A 112 11.39 12.03 -15.99
N ALA A 113 11.31 11.70 -14.70
CA ALA A 113 10.93 12.63 -13.66
C ALA A 113 11.87 13.86 -13.63
N ARG A 114 13.17 13.65 -13.73
CA ARG A 114 14.17 14.74 -13.82
C ARG A 114 13.99 15.58 -15.08
N ALA A 115 13.74 14.93 -16.21
CA ALA A 115 13.59 15.64 -17.49
C ALA A 115 12.29 16.45 -17.56
N GLN A 116 11.17 15.90 -17.05
CA GLN A 116 9.86 16.51 -17.15
C GLN A 116 9.60 17.53 -16.01
N ARG A 117 10.04 17.22 -14.79
CA ARG A 117 9.81 18.04 -13.60
C ARG A 117 10.93 17.89 -12.56
N PRO A 118 12.06 18.60 -12.71
CA PRO A 118 13.26 18.43 -11.87
C PRO A 118 13.03 18.55 -10.36
N GLY A 119 12.02 19.33 -9.93
CA GLY A 119 11.70 19.54 -8.51
C GLY A 119 10.75 18.50 -7.89
N CYS A 120 10.29 17.49 -8.63
CA CYS A 120 9.41 16.47 -8.08
C CYS A 120 10.20 15.44 -7.25
N ILE A 121 9.50 14.72 -6.35
CA ILE A 121 10.13 13.77 -5.43
C ILE A 121 10.94 12.71 -6.18
N ARG A 122 10.37 12.08 -7.20
CA ARG A 122 11.00 10.98 -7.94
C ARG A 122 12.19 11.41 -8.78
N ALA A 123 12.36 12.69 -9.03
CA ALA A 123 13.57 13.23 -9.64
C ALA A 123 14.85 12.95 -8.81
N LEU A 124 14.70 12.75 -7.50
CA LEU A 124 15.79 12.37 -6.59
C LEU A 124 16.07 10.86 -6.57
N GLY A 125 15.25 10.07 -7.24
CA GLY A 125 15.40 8.62 -7.31
C GLY A 125 16.54 8.17 -8.20
N THR A 126 16.75 6.84 -8.28
CA THR A 126 17.84 6.22 -9.05
C THR A 126 17.28 5.10 -9.93
N VAL A 127 17.87 4.92 -11.11
CA VAL A 127 17.60 3.77 -11.98
C VAL A 127 18.76 2.80 -11.83
N ILE A 128 18.43 1.53 -11.53
CA ILE A 128 19.40 0.48 -11.27
C ILE A 128 19.27 -0.59 -12.35
N PRO A 129 20.31 -0.84 -13.17
CA PRO A 129 20.28 -1.90 -14.17
C PRO A 129 20.22 -3.27 -13.50
N LEU A 130 19.37 -4.14 -14.04
CA LEU A 130 19.22 -5.52 -13.61
C LEU A 130 19.84 -6.46 -14.63
N TYR A 131 20.51 -7.49 -14.13
CA TYR A 131 21.14 -8.53 -14.93
C TYR A 131 20.64 -9.90 -14.49
N ASP A 132 20.56 -10.84 -15.42
CA ASP A 132 20.28 -12.24 -15.12
C ASP A 132 21.52 -12.95 -14.53
N LYS A 133 21.35 -14.24 -14.17
CA LYS A 133 22.43 -15.06 -13.62
C LYS A 133 23.63 -15.28 -14.56
N ASN A 134 23.48 -14.97 -15.85
CA ASN A 134 24.52 -15.07 -16.86
C ASN A 134 25.17 -13.71 -17.17
N GLY A 135 24.82 -12.65 -16.42
CA GLY A 135 25.33 -11.29 -16.63
C GLY A 135 24.66 -10.56 -17.80
N LYS A 136 23.57 -11.08 -18.38
CA LYS A 136 22.84 -10.40 -19.45
C LYS A 136 21.88 -9.36 -18.85
N PHE A 137 21.93 -8.14 -19.40
CA PHE A 137 20.98 -7.09 -19.04
C PHE A 137 19.54 -7.51 -19.36
N ILE A 138 18.63 -7.38 -18.37
CA ILE A 138 17.22 -7.78 -18.47
C ILE A 138 16.26 -6.60 -18.29
N GLY A 139 16.74 -5.43 -17.95
CA GLY A 139 15.96 -4.21 -17.77
C GLY A 139 16.40 -3.42 -16.56
N ASP A 140 15.63 -2.40 -16.20
CA ASP A 140 15.94 -1.49 -15.11
C ASP A 140 14.92 -1.62 -13.95
N ARG A 141 15.42 -1.44 -12.72
CA ARG A 141 14.60 -1.18 -11.53
C ARG A 141 14.65 0.30 -11.20
N SER A 142 13.51 0.89 -10.92
CA SER A 142 13.41 2.28 -10.46
C SER A 142 13.31 2.35 -8.93
N ASP A 143 14.38 2.78 -8.28
CA ASP A 143 14.36 3.17 -6.86
C ASP A 143 13.85 4.63 -6.81
N ASN A 144 12.52 4.78 -6.73
CA ASN A 144 11.84 6.03 -6.98
C ASN A 144 11.17 6.66 -5.74
N LEU A 145 11.64 6.26 -4.55
CA LEU A 145 11.42 6.88 -3.24
C LEU A 145 10.00 6.77 -2.69
N ILE A 146 8.99 6.85 -3.54
CA ILE A 146 7.61 7.01 -3.11
C ILE A 146 6.65 6.22 -4.03
N HIS A 147 5.62 5.64 -3.41
CA HIS A 147 4.43 5.18 -4.12
C HIS A 147 3.30 6.18 -3.92
N ALA A 148 2.43 6.30 -4.91
CA ALA A 148 1.17 7.04 -4.85
C ALA A 148 0.13 6.30 -5.69
N SER A 149 -1.10 6.18 -5.18
CA SER A 149 -2.21 5.55 -5.90
C SER A 149 -2.41 6.17 -7.27
N ALA A 150 -2.69 5.34 -8.29
CA ALA A 150 -2.79 5.80 -9.67
C ALA A 150 -4.13 6.47 -9.99
N ASN A 151 -5.21 5.99 -9.39
CA ASN A 151 -6.59 6.44 -9.60
C ASN A 151 -7.44 6.13 -8.35
N ALA A 152 -8.73 6.47 -8.39
CA ALA A 152 -9.64 6.28 -7.26
C ALA A 152 -9.87 4.80 -6.89
N GLN A 153 -9.90 3.91 -7.88
CA GLN A 153 -10.07 2.47 -7.66
C GLN A 153 -8.84 1.88 -6.98
N ASP A 154 -7.65 2.24 -7.45
CA ASP A 154 -6.39 1.83 -6.80
C ASP A 154 -6.28 2.41 -5.40
N ALA A 155 -6.63 3.68 -5.20
CA ALA A 155 -6.62 4.30 -3.89
C ALA A 155 -7.50 3.56 -2.89
N GLU A 156 -8.73 3.20 -3.26
CA GLU A 156 -9.63 2.42 -2.43
C GLU A 156 -9.06 1.05 -2.09
N ARG A 157 -8.59 0.31 -3.10
CA ARG A 157 -7.98 -1.02 -2.93
C ARG A 157 -6.77 -0.97 -2.03
N GLU A 158 -5.85 -0.05 -2.31
CA GLU A 158 -4.59 0.09 -1.59
C GLU A 158 -4.80 0.57 -0.15
N ILE A 159 -5.66 1.55 0.09
CA ILE A 159 -5.98 2.01 1.45
C ILE A 159 -6.55 0.87 2.27
N LYS A 160 -7.49 0.11 1.73
CA LYS A 160 -8.08 -1.04 2.42
C LYS A 160 -7.10 -2.20 2.59
N LEU A 161 -6.08 -2.32 1.76
CA LEU A 161 -5.01 -3.31 1.91
C LEU A 161 -4.03 -2.92 3.03
N TRP A 162 -3.65 -1.65 3.12
CA TRP A 162 -2.61 -1.19 4.04
C TRP A 162 -3.14 -0.78 5.40
N PHE A 163 -4.40 -0.39 5.53
CA PHE A 163 -5.00 0.13 6.76
C PHE A 163 -6.26 -0.64 7.16
N LEU A 164 -6.38 -0.90 8.45
CA LEU A 164 -7.65 -1.30 9.05
C LEU A 164 -8.57 -0.08 9.18
N PRO A 165 -9.90 -0.27 9.24
CA PRO A 165 -10.81 0.85 9.54
C PRO A 165 -10.48 1.54 10.86
N THR A 166 -9.95 0.80 11.83
CA THR A 166 -9.55 1.31 13.16
C THR A 166 -8.32 2.21 13.11
N ASP A 167 -7.47 2.09 12.08
CA ASP A 167 -6.31 2.98 11.88
C ASP A 167 -6.72 4.39 11.45
N ILE A 168 -7.99 4.60 11.06
CA ILE A 168 -8.46 5.85 10.46
C ILE A 168 -9.59 6.44 11.30
N PRO A 169 -9.45 7.67 11.84
CA PRO A 169 -10.52 8.33 12.57
C PRO A 169 -11.82 8.38 11.76
N PRO A 170 -12.99 8.13 12.37
CA PRO A 170 -14.27 8.05 11.66
C PRO A 170 -14.59 9.28 10.81
N THR A 171 -14.20 10.47 11.27
CA THR A 171 -14.45 11.76 10.61
C THR A 171 -13.68 11.95 9.31
N VAL A 172 -12.59 11.20 9.09
CA VAL A 172 -11.75 11.29 7.88
C VAL A 172 -11.70 9.97 7.11
N ARG A 173 -12.42 8.94 7.55
CA ARG A 173 -12.53 7.66 6.87
C ARG A 173 -13.36 7.79 5.59
N SER A 174 -12.76 7.51 4.45
CA SER A 174 -13.40 7.71 3.14
C SER A 174 -14.26 6.53 2.69
N TYR A 175 -14.03 5.34 3.25
CA TYR A 175 -14.71 4.11 2.82
C TYR A 175 -15.53 3.49 3.95
N PRO A 176 -16.66 2.82 3.63
CA PRO A 176 -17.54 2.27 4.63
C PRO A 176 -16.93 1.08 5.36
N ALA A 177 -17.12 1.06 6.67
CA ALA A 177 -16.81 -0.05 7.56
C ALA A 177 -18.05 -0.49 8.31
N GLU A 178 -18.07 -1.72 8.84
CA GLU A 178 -19.12 -2.24 9.69
C GLU A 178 -18.53 -3.02 10.87
N THR A 179 -19.24 -3.06 11.98
CA THR A 179 -18.88 -3.89 13.13
C THR A 179 -19.32 -5.32 12.87
N SER A 180 -18.37 -6.26 12.94
CA SER A 180 -18.67 -7.67 12.78
C SER A 180 -19.61 -8.17 13.90
N LYS A 181 -20.54 -9.03 13.54
CA LYS A 181 -21.36 -9.84 14.44
C LYS A 181 -21.03 -11.32 14.32
N GLU A 182 -20.10 -11.66 13.45
CA GLU A 182 -19.74 -13.00 13.00
C GLU A 182 -18.30 -13.29 13.37
N TYR A 183 -17.98 -14.58 13.56
CA TYR A 183 -16.61 -15.06 13.68
C TYR A 183 -16.09 -15.52 12.33
N TYR A 184 -14.81 -15.27 12.05
CA TYR A 184 -14.09 -15.82 10.91
C TYR A 184 -12.77 -16.42 11.36
N TYR A 185 -12.55 -17.67 10.93
CA TYR A 185 -11.40 -18.48 11.28
C TYR A 185 -10.59 -18.79 10.03
N TYR A 186 -9.28 -18.89 10.20
CA TYR A 186 -8.37 -19.28 9.11
C TYR A 186 -7.56 -20.51 9.50
N LYS A 187 -7.45 -21.46 8.57
CA LYS A 187 -6.60 -22.64 8.69
C LYS A 187 -6.16 -23.11 7.31
N ASN A 188 -4.84 -23.27 7.10
CA ASN A 188 -4.28 -23.89 5.89
C ASN A 188 -4.83 -23.33 4.56
N GLY A 189 -4.96 -22.02 4.44
CA GLY A 189 -5.45 -21.38 3.21
C GLY A 189 -6.98 -21.25 3.11
N ALA A 190 -7.74 -21.81 4.05
CA ALA A 190 -9.19 -21.79 4.06
C ALA A 190 -9.76 -20.86 5.13
N VAL A 191 -10.84 -20.17 4.78
CA VAL A 191 -11.65 -19.35 5.72
C VAL A 191 -12.94 -20.07 6.03
N SER A 192 -13.31 -20.11 7.31
CA SER A 192 -14.56 -20.69 7.82
C SER A 192 -15.26 -19.71 8.76
N ALA A 193 -16.61 -19.74 8.82
CA ALA A 193 -17.39 -19.08 9.85
C ALA A 193 -17.53 -19.95 11.12
N GLU A 194 -17.18 -21.23 11.03
CA GLU A 194 -17.22 -22.18 12.14
C GLU A 194 -15.80 -22.49 12.62
N TYR A 195 -15.65 -22.64 13.94
CA TYR A 195 -14.37 -23.03 14.54
C TYR A 195 -13.97 -24.44 14.08
N VAL A 196 -12.72 -24.57 13.64
CA VAL A 196 -12.08 -25.85 13.34
C VAL A 196 -10.84 -25.97 14.24
N PRO A 197 -10.62 -27.13 14.93
CA PRO A 197 -9.45 -27.31 15.78
C PRO A 197 -8.14 -26.95 15.05
N GLY A 198 -7.32 -26.08 15.69
CA GLY A 198 -6.08 -25.56 15.11
C GLY A 198 -6.25 -24.40 14.11
N SER A 199 -7.47 -23.85 13.96
CA SER A 199 -7.67 -22.56 13.30
C SER A 199 -7.43 -21.40 14.27
N TYR A 200 -7.11 -20.23 13.74
CA TYR A 200 -7.11 -18.99 14.51
C TYR A 200 -8.26 -18.08 14.07
N CYS A 201 -8.88 -17.39 15.04
CA CYS A 201 -9.89 -16.38 14.78
C CYS A 201 -9.17 -15.08 14.38
N PHE A 202 -9.49 -14.53 13.20
CA PHE A 202 -8.92 -13.28 12.72
C PHE A 202 -9.93 -12.13 12.66
N ILE A 203 -11.23 -12.44 12.73
CA ILE A 203 -12.30 -11.45 12.93
C ILE A 203 -13.34 -12.07 13.89
N GLY A 204 -13.75 -11.29 14.89
CA GLY A 204 -14.78 -11.67 15.84
C GLY A 204 -15.88 -10.59 15.99
N PRO A 205 -16.94 -10.87 16.77
CA PRO A 205 -17.94 -9.88 17.10
C PRO A 205 -17.31 -8.68 17.84
N GLY A 206 -17.66 -7.47 17.38
CA GLY A 206 -17.10 -6.22 17.91
C GLY A 206 -15.96 -5.64 17.06
N ASP A 207 -15.32 -6.43 16.22
CA ASP A 207 -14.27 -5.94 15.33
C ASP A 207 -14.85 -5.03 14.25
N LEU A 208 -14.18 -3.89 14.04
CA LEU A 208 -14.50 -2.97 12.95
C LEU A 208 -13.78 -3.40 11.67
N VAL A 209 -14.52 -3.74 10.64
CA VAL A 209 -14.04 -4.36 9.40
C VAL A 209 -14.51 -3.55 8.20
N TRP A 210 -13.71 -3.50 7.12
CA TRP A 210 -14.16 -2.91 5.86
C TRP A 210 -15.41 -3.64 5.34
N LYS A 211 -16.45 -2.90 4.98
CA LYS A 211 -17.71 -3.49 4.49
C LYS A 211 -17.51 -4.35 3.25
N SER A 212 -16.53 -4.02 2.40
CA SER A 212 -16.15 -4.86 1.26
C SER A 212 -15.58 -6.21 1.67
N ASP A 213 -14.72 -6.24 2.70
CA ASP A 213 -14.10 -7.47 3.20
C ASP A 213 -15.16 -8.38 3.85
N MET A 214 -16.08 -7.83 4.65
CA MET A 214 -17.21 -8.57 5.20
C MET A 214 -18.07 -9.20 4.12
N LYS A 215 -18.33 -8.45 3.02
CA LYS A 215 -19.07 -9.00 1.87
C LYS A 215 -18.35 -10.20 1.25
N VAL A 216 -17.04 -10.11 1.06
CA VAL A 216 -16.20 -11.20 0.51
C VAL A 216 -16.20 -12.41 1.45
N LEU A 217 -15.98 -12.21 2.74
CA LEU A 217 -15.96 -13.29 3.75
C LEU A 217 -17.28 -14.06 3.79
N ARG A 218 -18.42 -13.34 3.81
CA ARG A 218 -19.75 -13.96 3.75
C ARG A 218 -20.00 -14.75 2.47
N GLN A 219 -19.36 -14.41 1.37
CA GLN A 219 -19.47 -15.15 0.10
C GLN A 219 -18.57 -16.39 0.10
N ILE A 220 -17.34 -16.28 0.59
CA ILE A 220 -16.40 -17.41 0.69
C ILE A 220 -16.97 -18.50 1.59
N THR A 221 -17.49 -18.14 2.77
CA THR A 221 -18.06 -19.11 3.72
C THR A 221 -19.36 -19.77 3.22
N LYS A 222 -19.99 -19.21 2.17
CA LYS A 222 -21.11 -19.82 1.43
C LYS A 222 -20.65 -20.61 0.20
N GLY A 223 -19.35 -20.88 0.06
CA GLY A 223 -18.78 -21.65 -1.06
C GLY A 223 -18.73 -20.91 -2.40
N LYS A 224 -18.94 -19.60 -2.43
CA LYS A 224 -18.87 -18.81 -3.67
C LYS A 224 -17.42 -18.47 -3.98
N LYS A 225 -16.96 -18.82 -5.18
CA LYS A 225 -15.66 -18.38 -5.70
C LYS A 225 -15.65 -16.87 -5.82
N GLN A 226 -14.56 -16.25 -5.38
CA GLN A 226 -14.36 -14.80 -5.44
C GLN A 226 -13.16 -14.47 -6.31
N ASP A 227 -13.25 -13.36 -7.04
CA ASP A 227 -12.11 -12.78 -7.78
C ASP A 227 -11.18 -11.98 -6.85
N TYR A 228 -11.56 -11.83 -5.60
CA TYR A 228 -10.79 -11.12 -4.59
C TYR A 228 -9.88 -12.11 -3.84
N SER A 229 -8.61 -11.74 -3.71
CA SER A 229 -7.66 -12.59 -2.98
C SER A 229 -8.01 -12.68 -1.49
N THR A 230 -8.26 -13.90 -1.03
CA THR A 230 -8.47 -14.19 0.39
C THR A 230 -7.26 -13.77 1.23
N ASN A 231 -6.05 -13.88 0.65
CA ASN A 231 -4.81 -13.47 1.30
C ASN A 231 -4.78 -11.96 1.59
N ALA A 232 -5.39 -11.13 0.75
CA ALA A 232 -5.48 -9.69 1.00
C ALA A 232 -6.30 -9.36 2.25
N VAL A 233 -7.32 -10.14 2.56
CA VAL A 233 -8.13 -9.98 3.78
C VAL A 233 -7.34 -10.48 4.98
N ILE A 234 -6.77 -11.69 4.90
CA ILE A 234 -6.06 -12.33 6.02
C ILE A 234 -4.77 -11.60 6.37
N ALA A 235 -4.08 -11.02 5.39
CA ALA A 235 -2.83 -10.28 5.63
C ALA A 235 -3.03 -8.98 6.45
N LYS A 236 -4.27 -8.51 6.62
CA LYS A 236 -4.62 -7.29 7.37
C LYS A 236 -5.08 -7.57 8.79
N TYR A 237 -5.85 -8.61 8.96
CA TYR A 237 -6.48 -9.01 10.21
C TYR A 237 -5.73 -10.18 10.84
#